data_2e75df50a6dff67b839ce24f2424c43b
#
_entry.id   2e75df50a6dff67b839ce24f2424c43b
#
_cell.length_a   1.000
_cell.length_b   1.000
_cell.length_c   1.000
_cell.angle_alpha   90.00
_cell.angle_beta   90.00
_cell.angle_gamma   90.00
#
_symmetry.space_group_name_H-M   'P 1'
#
loop_
_entity.id
_entity.type
_entity.pdbx_description
1 polymer ?
#
loop_
_entity_poly.entity_id
_entity_poly.type
_entity_poly.pdbx_seq_one_letter_code
_entity_poly.pdbx_strand_id
1 'polypeptide(L)'
;MPIRVQNDLPVKEILEHENIFVMDEYRAAHQDIRPISIGLLNLMPLKEDTELQILRSLSNTPLQVDVTFVRMTSHVSKNTSTNHIYKFYESFEDIKMRKFDGFIITGAPVEQMEFEEVDYWQELTEIMEWTKTNVTSTLHLCWGAQAGIYYHYGINKKALPKKLSGVYRHRVRNRKIPLVRGFDDVFMAPHSRHTEVPQELLEKDDRIMILADSLQAGVFMCMAKEGRQIFVMGHPEYDRMTLDSEYKRDISRGLNPQIPENYYPDDDSENKPVLTWRTHANNLYTNWLNYYVYQVTPYDLYGTPF
;
A
#
# COMPACT_ATOMS: atom_id res chain seq x y z
N MET A 1 -9.65 -12.44 -13.08
CA MET A 1 -10.40 -13.28 -12.12
C MET A 1 -10.57 -12.49 -10.83
N PRO A 2 -11.52 -12.86 -9.97
CA PRO A 2 -11.98 -11.94 -8.94
C PRO A 2 -11.12 -11.98 -7.67
N ILE A 3 -11.21 -10.88 -6.93
CA ILE A 3 -10.83 -10.84 -5.51
C ILE A 3 -11.81 -11.66 -4.68
N ARG A 4 -11.32 -12.50 -3.77
CA ARG A 4 -12.14 -13.14 -2.75
C ARG A 4 -12.17 -12.27 -1.50
N VAL A 5 -13.35 -11.97 -1.03
CA VAL A 5 -13.58 -11.25 0.22
C VAL A 5 -14.65 -11.98 1.05
N GLN A 6 -14.70 -11.68 2.33
CA GLN A 6 -15.77 -12.18 3.20
C GLN A 6 -17.13 -11.68 2.68
N ASN A 7 -18.16 -12.55 2.75
CA ASN A 7 -19.45 -12.32 2.10
C ASN A 7 -20.15 -11.03 2.56
N ASP A 8 -19.97 -10.65 3.80
CA ASP A 8 -20.62 -9.52 4.46
C ASP A 8 -19.68 -8.32 4.68
N LEU A 9 -18.54 -8.27 4.00
CA LEU A 9 -17.64 -7.13 4.01
C LEU A 9 -18.32 -5.91 3.35
N PRO A 10 -18.49 -4.76 4.04
CA PRO A 10 -19.26 -3.62 3.53
C PRO A 10 -18.79 -3.08 2.18
N VAL A 11 -17.47 -3.05 1.95
CA VAL A 11 -16.91 -2.54 0.68
C VAL A 11 -17.17 -3.44 -0.53
N LYS A 12 -17.68 -4.68 -0.33
CA LYS A 12 -18.03 -5.60 -1.41
C LYS A 12 -19.08 -4.99 -2.34
N GLU A 13 -20.17 -4.44 -1.78
CA GLU A 13 -21.23 -3.81 -2.57
C GLU A 13 -20.72 -2.63 -3.40
N ILE A 14 -19.79 -1.84 -2.84
CA ILE A 14 -19.20 -0.70 -3.56
C ILE A 14 -18.37 -1.19 -4.75
N LEU A 15 -17.54 -2.23 -4.55
CA LEU A 15 -16.73 -2.82 -5.61
C LEU A 15 -17.62 -3.39 -6.74
N GLU A 16 -18.70 -4.08 -6.40
CA GLU A 16 -19.66 -4.60 -7.38
C GLU A 16 -20.35 -3.48 -8.17
N HIS A 17 -20.73 -2.37 -7.54
CA HIS A 17 -21.28 -1.19 -8.22
C HIS A 17 -20.28 -0.51 -9.16
N GLU A 18 -18.99 -0.66 -8.92
CA GLU A 18 -17.91 -0.20 -9.80
C GLU A 18 -17.59 -1.17 -10.93
N ASN A 19 -18.39 -2.22 -11.13
CA ASN A 19 -18.17 -3.33 -12.08
C ASN A 19 -16.87 -4.10 -11.81
N ILE A 20 -16.40 -4.11 -10.57
CA ILE A 20 -15.30 -4.95 -10.11
C ILE A 20 -15.88 -6.29 -9.70
N PHE A 21 -15.40 -7.37 -10.34
CA PHE A 21 -15.90 -8.70 -10.04
C PHE A 21 -15.30 -9.20 -8.72
N VAL A 22 -16.15 -9.34 -7.71
CA VAL A 22 -15.83 -9.89 -6.38
C VAL A 22 -16.34 -11.33 -6.30
N MET A 23 -15.54 -12.23 -5.76
CA MET A 23 -15.91 -13.63 -5.58
C MET A 23 -16.29 -13.87 -4.12
N ASP A 24 -17.41 -14.52 -3.91
CA ASP A 24 -17.78 -15.01 -2.59
C ASP A 24 -17.05 -16.31 -2.23
N GLU A 25 -17.10 -16.68 -0.95
CA GLU A 25 -16.43 -17.87 -0.43
C GLU A 25 -16.96 -19.16 -1.04
N TYR A 26 -18.25 -19.23 -1.33
CA TYR A 26 -18.86 -20.42 -1.91
C TYR A 26 -18.34 -20.68 -3.32
N ARG A 27 -18.32 -19.66 -4.17
CA ARG A 27 -17.81 -19.76 -5.54
C ARG A 27 -16.31 -20.04 -5.57
N ALA A 28 -15.55 -19.43 -4.66
CA ALA A 28 -14.12 -19.67 -4.55
C ALA A 28 -13.79 -21.12 -4.19
N ALA A 29 -14.57 -21.73 -3.28
CA ALA A 29 -14.38 -23.12 -2.86
C ALA A 29 -14.72 -24.15 -3.95
N HIS A 30 -15.41 -23.75 -5.03
CA HIS A 30 -15.81 -24.65 -6.13
C HIS A 30 -14.96 -24.46 -7.39
N GLN A 31 -13.84 -23.74 -7.30
CA GLN A 31 -12.87 -23.60 -8.37
C GLN A 31 -11.57 -24.33 -8.01
N ASP A 32 -11.07 -25.14 -8.91
CA ASP A 32 -9.79 -25.85 -8.76
C ASP A 32 -8.60 -24.94 -9.09
N ILE A 33 -8.51 -23.81 -8.39
CA ILE A 33 -7.47 -22.79 -8.55
C ILE A 33 -6.96 -22.40 -7.17
N ARG A 34 -5.63 -22.50 -6.97
CA ARG A 34 -5.00 -21.94 -5.78
C ARG A 34 -5.04 -20.41 -5.84
N PRO A 35 -5.76 -19.72 -4.95
CA PRO A 35 -5.69 -18.27 -4.87
C PRO A 35 -4.34 -17.80 -4.33
N ILE A 36 -3.93 -16.60 -4.73
CA ILE A 36 -2.79 -15.91 -4.14
C ILE A 36 -3.21 -15.37 -2.77
N SER A 37 -2.50 -15.75 -1.73
CA SER A 37 -2.76 -15.29 -0.37
C SER A 37 -2.02 -13.98 -0.09
N ILE A 38 -2.77 -12.92 0.17
CA ILE A 38 -2.24 -11.58 0.47
C ILE A 38 -2.65 -11.18 1.89
N GLY A 39 -1.66 -10.87 2.74
CA GLY A 39 -1.92 -10.21 4.02
C GLY A 39 -1.94 -8.68 3.84
N LEU A 40 -2.86 -8.00 4.49
CA LEU A 40 -2.94 -6.54 4.50
C LEU A 40 -2.92 -6.03 5.94
N LEU A 41 -1.74 -5.59 6.40
CA LEU A 41 -1.59 -4.87 7.67
C LEU A 41 -2.04 -3.42 7.46
N ASN A 42 -3.26 -3.14 7.89
CA ASN A 42 -3.89 -1.84 7.70
C ASN A 42 -3.67 -0.95 8.92
N LEU A 43 -2.70 -0.02 8.82
CA LEU A 43 -2.35 0.95 9.86
C LEU A 43 -3.11 2.28 9.72
N MET A 44 -3.88 2.44 8.63
CA MET A 44 -4.63 3.67 8.35
C MET A 44 -5.79 3.85 9.33
N PRO A 45 -6.13 5.11 9.67
CA PRO A 45 -7.19 5.40 10.64
C PRO A 45 -8.61 5.11 10.11
N LEU A 46 -8.85 5.34 8.81
CA LEU A 46 -10.11 5.03 8.11
C LEU A 46 -9.92 3.70 7.38
N LYS A 47 -10.17 2.60 8.09
CA LYS A 47 -9.82 1.27 7.57
C LYS A 47 -10.67 0.88 6.37
N GLU A 48 -11.96 1.14 6.40
CA GLU A 48 -12.89 0.80 5.31
C GLU A 48 -12.53 1.51 4.01
N ASP A 49 -12.12 2.78 4.06
CA ASP A 49 -11.63 3.51 2.88
C ASP A 49 -10.37 2.85 2.29
N THR A 50 -9.44 2.46 3.17
CA THR A 50 -8.19 1.80 2.76
C THR A 50 -8.46 0.40 2.21
N GLU A 51 -9.37 -0.36 2.82
CA GLU A 51 -9.83 -1.66 2.31
C GLU A 51 -10.33 -1.51 0.87
N LEU A 52 -11.24 -0.56 0.63
CA LEU A 52 -11.79 -0.30 -0.70
C LEU A 52 -10.70 0.06 -1.72
N GLN A 53 -9.79 0.95 -1.36
CA GLN A 53 -8.71 1.43 -2.24
C GLN A 53 -7.73 0.31 -2.61
N ILE A 54 -7.31 -0.48 -1.63
CA ILE A 54 -6.37 -1.59 -1.85
C ILE A 54 -7.06 -2.74 -2.60
N LEU A 55 -8.27 -3.14 -2.21
CA LEU A 55 -9.00 -4.20 -2.90
C LEU A 55 -9.26 -3.85 -4.37
N ARG A 56 -9.64 -2.60 -4.65
CA ARG A 56 -9.80 -2.11 -6.03
C ARG A 56 -8.49 -2.22 -6.81
N SER A 57 -7.37 -1.87 -6.21
CA SER A 57 -6.06 -1.93 -6.85
C SER A 57 -5.62 -3.39 -7.11
N LEU A 58 -5.87 -4.29 -6.17
CA LEU A 58 -5.57 -5.72 -6.30
C LEU A 58 -6.50 -6.44 -7.28
N SER A 59 -7.70 -5.92 -7.54
CA SER A 59 -8.69 -6.55 -8.44
C SER A 59 -8.33 -6.48 -9.93
N ASN A 60 -7.40 -5.62 -10.32
CA ASN A 60 -7.01 -5.42 -11.72
C ASN A 60 -6.01 -6.49 -12.20
N THR A 61 -6.31 -7.76 -11.98
CA THR A 61 -5.48 -8.91 -12.38
C THR A 61 -6.37 -10.10 -12.78
N PRO A 62 -5.91 -10.97 -13.70
CA PRO A 62 -6.59 -12.24 -13.96
C PRO A 62 -6.37 -13.29 -12.85
N LEU A 63 -5.50 -13.04 -11.88
CA LEU A 63 -5.20 -13.96 -10.79
C LEU A 63 -6.28 -13.89 -9.71
N GLN A 64 -6.61 -15.03 -9.10
CA GLN A 64 -7.48 -15.05 -7.93
C GLN A 64 -6.67 -14.62 -6.72
N VAL A 65 -7.15 -13.62 -6.00
CA VAL A 65 -6.49 -13.07 -4.81
C VAL A 65 -7.40 -13.24 -3.60
N ASP A 66 -6.84 -13.78 -2.53
CA ASP A 66 -7.47 -13.94 -1.23
C ASP A 66 -6.80 -13.00 -0.23
N VAL A 67 -7.55 -12.07 0.36
CA VAL A 67 -7.00 -11.02 1.22
C VAL A 67 -7.38 -11.26 2.67
N THR A 68 -6.37 -11.38 3.53
CA THR A 68 -6.50 -11.40 4.99
C THR A 68 -6.16 -10.02 5.54
N PHE A 69 -7.14 -9.36 6.17
CA PHE A 69 -6.89 -8.10 6.87
C PHE A 69 -6.25 -8.36 8.23
N VAL A 70 -5.16 -7.65 8.50
CA VAL A 70 -4.38 -7.79 9.74
C VAL A 70 -4.41 -6.47 10.51
N ARG A 71 -4.60 -6.55 11.81
CA ARG A 71 -4.56 -5.42 12.74
C ARG A 71 -3.44 -5.54 13.75
N MET A 72 -3.00 -4.40 14.26
CA MET A 72 -2.16 -4.35 15.45
C MET A 72 -2.98 -4.73 16.69
N THR A 73 -2.35 -5.43 17.62
CA THR A 73 -2.94 -5.77 18.93
C THR A 73 -2.58 -4.72 19.98
N SER A 74 -1.41 -4.13 19.88
CA SER A 74 -0.90 -3.09 20.77
C SER A 74 -1.55 -1.70 20.57
N HIS A 75 -2.40 -1.55 19.53
CA HIS A 75 -3.08 -0.29 19.21
C HIS A 75 -4.57 -0.48 18.97
N VAL A 76 -5.38 0.39 19.56
CA VAL A 76 -6.84 0.40 19.37
C VAL A 76 -7.22 1.46 18.32
N SER A 77 -7.85 1.03 17.23
CA SER A 77 -8.37 1.96 16.22
C SER A 77 -9.47 2.87 16.80
N LYS A 78 -9.33 4.19 16.58
CA LYS A 78 -10.29 5.18 17.11
C LYS A 78 -11.37 5.56 16.10
N ASN A 79 -11.16 5.33 14.82
CA ASN A 79 -12.01 5.83 13.73
C ASN A 79 -12.78 4.72 12.98
N THR A 80 -12.59 3.47 13.36
CA THR A 80 -13.31 2.31 12.80
C THR A 80 -14.05 1.61 13.92
N SER A 81 -15.25 1.13 13.67
CA SER A 81 -16.05 0.46 14.70
C SER A 81 -15.35 -0.80 15.20
N THR A 82 -15.39 -1.03 16.48
CA THR A 82 -14.81 -2.21 17.12
C THR A 82 -15.41 -3.50 16.52
N ASN A 83 -16.73 -3.49 16.22
CA ASN A 83 -17.41 -4.62 15.60
C ASN A 83 -16.84 -4.97 14.22
N HIS A 84 -16.55 -3.95 13.37
CA HIS A 84 -15.91 -4.15 12.07
C HIS A 84 -14.53 -4.80 12.22
N ILE A 85 -13.72 -4.29 13.15
CA ILE A 85 -12.37 -4.82 13.42
C ILE A 85 -12.44 -6.29 13.85
N TYR A 86 -13.26 -6.63 14.85
CA TYR A 86 -13.35 -8.01 15.34
C TYR A 86 -13.92 -8.99 14.33
N LYS A 87 -14.77 -8.50 13.42
CA LYS A 87 -15.41 -9.35 12.43
C LYS A 87 -14.51 -9.66 11.23
N PHE A 88 -13.71 -8.69 10.78
CA PHE A 88 -13.00 -8.77 9.51
C PHE A 88 -11.48 -8.81 9.63
N TYR A 89 -10.91 -8.49 10.80
CA TYR A 89 -9.47 -8.42 11.00
C TYR A 89 -8.96 -9.53 11.91
N GLU A 90 -7.88 -10.16 11.49
CA GLU A 90 -7.10 -11.08 12.32
C GLU A 90 -5.96 -10.32 13.03
N SER A 91 -5.51 -10.81 14.18
CA SER A 91 -4.32 -10.30 14.86
C SER A 91 -3.05 -10.94 14.28
N PHE A 92 -1.88 -10.37 14.61
CA PHE A 92 -0.62 -11.00 14.23
C PHE A 92 -0.48 -12.40 14.84
N GLU A 93 -0.94 -12.61 16.06
CA GLU A 93 -0.93 -13.92 16.74
C GLU A 93 -1.73 -14.99 15.96
N ASP A 94 -2.85 -14.59 15.32
CA ASP A 94 -3.69 -15.50 14.54
C ASP A 94 -3.03 -15.94 13.23
N ILE A 95 -2.13 -15.11 12.68
CA ILE A 95 -1.52 -15.35 11.37
C ILE A 95 -0.05 -15.78 11.42
N LYS A 96 0.66 -15.65 12.56
CA LYS A 96 2.11 -15.82 12.65
C LYS A 96 2.62 -17.20 12.22
N MET A 97 1.79 -18.25 12.30
CA MET A 97 2.12 -19.58 11.84
C MET A 97 1.82 -19.82 10.36
N ARG A 98 1.18 -18.85 9.70
CA ARG A 98 0.84 -18.93 8.26
C ARG A 98 1.96 -18.38 7.40
N LYS A 99 1.90 -18.75 6.11
CA LYS A 99 2.72 -18.14 5.06
C LYS A 99 1.80 -17.39 4.09
N PHE A 100 2.29 -16.30 3.56
CA PHE A 100 1.60 -15.50 2.56
C PHE A 100 2.45 -15.37 1.30
N ASP A 101 1.79 -15.34 0.15
CA ASP A 101 2.46 -15.08 -1.12
C ASP A 101 2.88 -13.60 -1.23
N GLY A 102 2.04 -12.70 -0.74
CA GLY A 102 2.36 -11.28 -0.62
C GLY A 102 1.85 -10.67 0.68
N PHE A 103 2.45 -9.56 1.09
CA PHE A 103 2.02 -8.83 2.28
C PHE A 103 2.11 -7.33 2.05
N ILE A 104 1.08 -6.59 2.41
CA ILE A 104 1.04 -5.13 2.28
C ILE A 104 1.07 -4.52 3.68
N ILE A 105 1.97 -3.56 3.89
CA ILE A 105 2.02 -2.71 5.09
C ILE A 105 1.66 -1.30 4.67
N THR A 106 0.53 -0.77 5.15
CA THR A 106 0.04 0.55 4.74
C THR A 106 0.77 1.69 5.42
N GLY A 107 0.47 2.91 5.01
CA GLY A 107 0.82 4.12 5.75
C GLY A 107 0.12 4.23 7.09
N ALA A 108 0.55 5.21 7.89
CA ALA A 108 -0.07 5.58 9.16
C ALA A 108 0.12 7.08 9.42
N PRO A 109 -0.81 7.77 10.11
CA PRO A 109 -0.73 9.21 10.36
C PRO A 109 0.16 9.54 11.58
N VAL A 110 1.29 8.88 11.73
CA VAL A 110 2.26 9.02 12.84
C VAL A 110 3.64 9.47 12.36
N GLU A 111 3.71 9.99 11.16
CA GLU A 111 4.96 10.31 10.47
C GLU A 111 5.81 11.41 11.15
N GLN A 112 5.20 12.25 11.98
CA GLN A 112 5.90 13.31 12.74
C GLN A 112 6.51 12.82 14.06
N MET A 113 6.18 11.59 14.49
CA MET A 113 6.79 10.94 15.65
C MET A 113 8.07 10.23 15.24
N GLU A 114 9.03 10.09 16.15
CA GLU A 114 10.12 9.13 15.94
C GLU A 114 9.54 7.71 15.89
N PHE A 115 10.22 6.80 15.18
CA PHE A 115 9.66 5.46 14.99
C PHE A 115 9.46 4.72 16.31
N GLU A 116 10.42 4.83 17.21
CA GLU A 116 10.40 4.18 18.53
C GLU A 116 9.35 4.76 19.49
N GLU A 117 8.83 5.96 19.23
CA GLU A 117 7.76 6.60 20.01
C GLU A 117 6.37 6.14 19.61
N VAL A 118 6.25 5.42 18.48
CA VAL A 118 4.96 4.88 18.01
C VAL A 118 4.57 3.70 18.90
N ASP A 119 3.39 3.75 19.49
CA ASP A 119 2.91 2.78 20.49
C ASP A 119 2.93 1.31 20.04
N TYR A 120 2.79 1.06 18.74
CA TYR A 120 2.86 -0.28 18.14
C TYR A 120 4.19 -0.58 17.42
N TRP A 121 5.25 0.22 17.64
CA TRP A 121 6.52 0.04 16.93
C TRP A 121 7.12 -1.35 17.15
N GLN A 122 7.13 -1.83 18.37
CA GLN A 122 7.68 -3.15 18.68
C GLN A 122 6.95 -4.26 17.92
N GLU A 123 5.62 -4.28 17.97
CA GLU A 123 4.81 -5.27 17.24
C GLU A 123 5.03 -5.15 15.72
N LEU A 124 5.14 -3.92 15.18
CA LEU A 124 5.43 -3.69 13.78
C LEU A 124 6.79 -4.26 13.37
N THR A 125 7.82 -4.09 14.19
CA THR A 125 9.16 -4.64 13.91
C THR A 125 9.16 -6.16 13.97
N GLU A 126 8.42 -6.78 14.88
CA GLU A 126 8.23 -8.25 14.91
C GLU A 126 7.55 -8.74 13.64
N ILE A 127 6.50 -8.05 13.16
CA ILE A 127 5.84 -8.37 11.89
C ILE A 127 6.81 -8.22 10.72
N MET A 128 7.57 -7.11 10.65
CA MET A 128 8.55 -6.91 9.58
C MET A 128 9.66 -7.97 9.58
N GLU A 129 10.10 -8.44 10.76
CA GLU A 129 11.05 -9.55 10.86
C GLU A 129 10.43 -10.86 10.37
N TRP A 130 9.21 -11.16 10.80
CA TRP A 130 8.44 -12.32 10.38
C TRP A 130 8.21 -12.36 8.87
N THR A 131 8.00 -11.22 8.20
CA THR A 131 7.83 -11.20 6.75
C THR A 131 9.04 -11.73 5.99
N LYS A 132 10.25 -11.67 6.55
CA LYS A 132 11.47 -12.17 5.90
C LYS A 132 11.44 -13.67 5.62
N THR A 133 10.70 -14.44 6.41
CA THR A 133 10.65 -15.90 6.33
C THR A 133 9.27 -16.44 5.92
N ASN A 134 8.22 -15.68 6.18
CA ASN A 134 6.83 -16.11 6.00
C ASN A 134 6.13 -15.48 4.80
N VAL A 135 6.79 -14.53 4.10
CA VAL A 135 6.20 -13.81 2.96
C VAL A 135 7.15 -13.84 1.78
N THR A 136 6.63 -14.09 0.58
CA THR A 136 7.43 -14.08 -0.65
C THR A 136 7.83 -12.66 -1.04
N SER A 137 6.89 -11.71 -1.05
CA SER A 137 7.16 -10.29 -1.34
C SER A 137 6.31 -9.37 -0.46
N THR A 138 6.94 -8.37 0.15
CA THR A 138 6.27 -7.36 0.99
C THR A 138 6.27 -6.02 0.29
N LEU A 139 5.08 -5.42 0.14
CA LEU A 139 4.85 -4.08 -0.39
C LEU A 139 4.56 -3.11 0.76
N HIS A 140 5.43 -2.14 0.95
CA HIS A 140 5.29 -1.12 1.98
C HIS A 140 4.82 0.19 1.34
N LEU A 141 3.82 0.86 1.93
CA LEU A 141 3.22 2.09 1.41
C LEU A 141 3.44 3.27 2.36
N CYS A 142 3.80 4.41 1.80
CA CYS A 142 3.94 5.71 2.47
C CYS A 142 4.78 5.62 3.76
N TRP A 143 4.19 5.89 4.95
CA TRP A 143 4.89 5.76 6.23
C TRP A 143 5.36 4.31 6.48
N GLY A 144 4.59 3.31 6.08
CA GLY A 144 5.03 1.90 6.15
C GLY A 144 6.29 1.63 5.32
N ALA A 145 6.48 2.36 4.20
CA ALA A 145 7.71 2.29 3.42
C ALA A 145 8.89 2.95 4.15
N GLN A 146 8.67 4.11 4.79
CA GLN A 146 9.69 4.77 5.60
C GLN A 146 10.10 3.88 6.81
N ALA A 147 9.11 3.30 7.50
CA ALA A 147 9.32 2.39 8.63
C ALA A 147 10.11 1.13 8.21
N GLY A 148 9.76 0.55 7.07
CA GLY A 148 10.46 -0.62 6.54
C GLY A 148 11.91 -0.31 6.15
N ILE A 149 12.17 0.84 5.51
CA ILE A 149 13.53 1.27 5.17
C ILE A 149 14.34 1.55 6.44
N TYR A 150 13.76 2.20 7.43
CA TYR A 150 14.43 2.44 8.70
C TYR A 150 14.78 1.12 9.40
N TYR A 151 13.81 0.23 9.56
CA TYR A 151 14.03 -1.04 10.26
C TYR A 151 15.04 -1.96 9.57
N HIS A 152 14.93 -2.12 8.25
CA HIS A 152 15.74 -3.08 7.51
C HIS A 152 17.12 -2.55 7.10
N TYR A 153 17.26 -1.23 6.92
CA TYR A 153 18.45 -0.60 6.33
C TYR A 153 19.06 0.49 7.19
N GLY A 154 18.41 0.93 8.27
CA GLY A 154 18.90 1.96 9.18
C GLY A 154 18.84 3.37 8.61
N ILE A 155 18.10 3.59 7.51
CA ILE A 155 17.98 4.91 6.88
C ILE A 155 16.75 5.61 7.44
N ASN A 156 16.98 6.66 8.25
CA ASN A 156 15.91 7.41 8.90
C ASN A 156 15.23 8.40 7.94
N LYS A 157 13.98 8.73 8.24
CA LYS A 157 13.24 9.81 7.60
C LYS A 157 13.72 11.17 8.07
N LYS A 158 13.45 12.22 7.31
CA LYS A 158 13.61 13.62 7.71
C LYS A 158 12.29 14.38 7.54
N ALA A 159 12.08 15.40 8.36
CA ALA A 159 10.93 16.29 8.23
C ALA A 159 11.05 17.13 6.95
N LEU A 160 9.92 17.34 6.29
CA LEU A 160 9.79 18.29 5.19
C LEU A 160 9.48 19.69 5.74
N PRO A 161 9.91 20.77 5.09
CA PRO A 161 9.60 22.14 5.51
C PRO A 161 8.09 22.45 5.53
N LYS A 162 7.32 21.76 4.69
CA LYS A 162 5.86 21.83 4.59
C LYS A 162 5.31 20.47 4.20
N LYS A 163 4.01 20.24 4.47
CA LYS A 163 3.31 19.04 3.99
C LYS A 163 3.43 18.93 2.47
N LEU A 164 3.91 17.81 1.97
CA LEU A 164 3.86 17.46 0.56
C LEU A 164 2.49 16.85 0.29
N SER A 165 1.60 17.61 -0.35
CA SER A 165 0.24 17.17 -0.69
C SER A 165 -0.05 17.54 -2.13
N GLY A 166 -0.43 16.56 -2.95
CA GLY A 166 -0.72 16.79 -4.36
C GLY A 166 -0.43 15.58 -5.25
N VAL A 167 -0.49 15.82 -6.56
CA VAL A 167 -0.21 14.81 -7.60
C VAL A 167 1.03 15.25 -8.37
N TYR A 168 2.10 14.50 -8.23
CA TYR A 168 3.41 14.89 -8.73
C TYR A 168 3.84 14.04 -9.91
N ARG A 169 4.64 14.67 -10.78
CA ARG A 169 5.25 14.04 -11.94
C ARG A 169 6.47 13.24 -11.53
N HIS A 170 6.49 11.95 -11.86
CA HIS A 170 7.60 11.03 -11.61
C HIS A 170 8.18 10.52 -12.92
N ARG A 171 9.45 10.11 -12.88
CA ARG A 171 10.12 9.43 -13.99
C ARG A 171 10.58 8.04 -13.58
N VAL A 172 10.52 7.11 -14.51
CA VAL A 172 11.07 5.76 -14.34
C VAL A 172 12.58 5.80 -14.55
N ARG A 173 13.37 5.31 -13.59
CA ARG A 173 14.85 5.25 -13.68
C ARG A 173 15.34 4.02 -14.42
N ASN A 174 14.68 2.88 -14.28
CA ASN A 174 15.10 1.62 -14.90
C ASN A 174 13.91 0.83 -15.46
N ARG A 175 13.70 0.93 -16.76
CA ARG A 175 12.60 0.27 -17.48
C ARG A 175 12.74 -1.25 -17.62
N LYS A 176 13.91 -1.81 -17.32
CA LYS A 176 14.15 -3.26 -17.43
C LYS A 176 13.56 -4.03 -16.25
N ILE A 177 13.16 -3.33 -15.18
CA ILE A 177 12.62 -3.94 -13.98
C ILE A 177 11.13 -4.27 -14.20
N PRO A 178 10.70 -5.54 -13.98
CA PRO A 178 9.33 -5.96 -14.22
C PRO A 178 8.27 -5.14 -13.45
N LEU A 179 8.61 -4.59 -12.28
CA LEU A 179 7.69 -3.79 -11.47
C LEU A 179 7.16 -2.54 -12.19
N VAL A 180 7.97 -1.95 -13.06
CA VAL A 180 7.58 -0.77 -13.86
C VAL A 180 7.19 -1.11 -15.30
N ARG A 181 6.94 -2.38 -15.61
CA ARG A 181 6.50 -2.80 -16.93
C ARG A 181 5.15 -2.15 -17.28
N GLY A 182 5.06 -1.58 -18.47
CA GLY A 182 3.87 -0.85 -18.92
C GLY A 182 3.73 0.57 -18.36
N PHE A 183 4.72 1.05 -17.60
CA PHE A 183 4.76 2.46 -17.24
C PHE A 183 5.27 3.29 -18.42
N ASP A 184 4.74 4.51 -18.54
CA ASP A 184 5.33 5.54 -19.37
C ASP A 184 6.67 6.02 -18.78
N ASP A 185 7.49 6.74 -19.56
CA ASP A 185 8.73 7.34 -19.04
C ASP A 185 8.46 8.29 -17.88
N VAL A 186 7.30 8.91 -17.94
CA VAL A 186 6.80 9.86 -16.95
C VAL A 186 5.36 9.51 -16.59
N PHE A 187 5.05 9.53 -15.30
CA PHE A 187 3.73 9.25 -14.78
C PHE A 187 3.40 10.17 -13.60
N MET A 188 2.12 10.25 -13.30
CA MET A 188 1.60 11.01 -12.16
C MET A 188 1.32 10.08 -10.98
N ALA A 189 1.62 10.53 -9.76
CA ALA A 189 1.27 9.82 -8.55
C ALA A 189 0.98 10.77 -7.38
N PRO A 190 -0.03 10.45 -6.52
CA PRO A 190 -0.37 11.26 -5.36
C PRO A 190 0.60 11.03 -4.21
N HIS A 191 0.83 12.11 -3.46
CA HIS A 191 1.54 12.12 -2.18
C HIS A 191 0.76 12.92 -1.14
N SER A 192 0.84 12.50 0.11
CA SER A 192 0.35 13.22 1.29
C SER A 192 1.21 12.84 2.48
N ARG A 193 2.24 13.65 2.78
CA ARG A 193 3.21 13.33 3.83
C ARG A 193 3.94 14.56 4.37
N HIS A 194 4.39 14.49 5.62
CA HIS A 194 5.21 15.52 6.29
C HIS A 194 6.70 15.15 6.38
N THR A 195 7.05 13.92 5.99
CA THR A 195 8.41 13.40 6.07
C THR A 195 8.82 12.71 4.76
N GLU A 196 10.11 12.54 4.57
CA GLU A 196 10.66 11.77 3.45
C GLU A 196 11.90 10.98 3.87
N VAL A 197 12.23 9.93 3.14
CA VAL A 197 13.55 9.29 3.21
C VAL A 197 14.48 10.02 2.24
N PRO A 198 15.62 10.54 2.70
CA PRO A 198 16.55 11.28 1.84
C PRO A 198 17.04 10.42 0.67
N GLN A 199 16.86 10.92 -0.56
CA GLN A 199 17.25 10.22 -1.78
C GLN A 199 18.74 9.90 -1.80
N GLU A 200 19.57 10.83 -1.34
CA GLU A 200 21.02 10.69 -1.26
C GLU A 200 21.50 9.57 -0.33
N LEU A 201 20.70 9.19 0.66
CA LEU A 201 21.00 8.05 1.53
C LEU A 201 20.59 6.73 0.86
N LEU A 202 19.46 6.72 0.15
CA LEU A 202 19.03 5.55 -0.63
C LEU A 202 19.99 5.25 -1.79
N GLU A 203 20.54 6.28 -2.44
CA GLU A 203 21.51 6.13 -3.54
C GLU A 203 22.88 5.62 -3.08
N LYS A 204 23.23 5.81 -1.80
CA LYS A 204 24.48 5.31 -1.21
C LYS A 204 24.40 3.87 -0.75
N ASP A 205 23.19 3.33 -0.58
CA ASP A 205 23.01 1.95 -0.12
C ASP A 205 22.81 1.03 -1.32
N ASP A 206 23.84 0.23 -1.64
CA ASP A 206 23.85 -0.69 -2.77
C ASP A 206 22.84 -1.84 -2.67
N ARG A 207 22.23 -2.04 -1.49
CA ARG A 207 21.15 -3.00 -1.25
C ARG A 207 19.80 -2.52 -1.77
N ILE A 208 19.66 -1.21 -2.06
CA ILE A 208 18.40 -0.57 -2.45
C ILE A 208 18.51 -0.04 -3.89
N MET A 209 17.56 -0.40 -4.72
CA MET A 209 17.46 0.10 -6.09
C MET A 209 16.28 1.08 -6.20
N ILE A 210 16.56 2.35 -6.53
CA ILE A 210 15.52 3.33 -6.83
C ILE A 210 14.96 3.06 -8.24
N LEU A 211 13.65 2.93 -8.35
CA LEU A 211 12.94 2.61 -9.60
C LEU A 211 12.25 3.81 -10.23
N ALA A 212 11.75 4.72 -9.40
CA ALA A 212 11.10 5.95 -9.87
C ALA A 212 11.28 7.08 -8.85
N ASP A 213 11.43 8.29 -9.36
CA ASP A 213 11.60 9.51 -8.56
C ASP A 213 10.93 10.73 -9.20
N SER A 214 10.87 11.81 -8.43
CA SER A 214 10.37 13.13 -8.81
C SER A 214 11.35 14.21 -8.36
N LEU A 215 11.52 15.25 -9.17
CA LEU A 215 12.28 16.42 -8.76
C LEU A 215 11.61 17.21 -7.62
N GLN A 216 10.27 17.14 -7.53
CA GLN A 216 9.48 17.85 -6.52
C GLN A 216 9.16 16.99 -5.31
N ALA A 217 8.87 15.70 -5.53
CA ALA A 217 8.39 14.79 -4.50
C ALA A 217 9.43 13.72 -4.06
N GLY A 218 10.67 13.80 -4.53
CA GLY A 218 11.71 12.83 -4.16
C GLY A 218 11.45 11.43 -4.68
N VAL A 219 11.96 10.41 -3.98
CA VAL A 219 11.80 9.02 -4.37
C VAL A 219 10.34 8.59 -4.24
N PHE A 220 9.79 8.04 -5.32
CA PHE A 220 8.46 7.42 -5.32
C PHE A 220 8.52 5.95 -4.95
N MET A 221 9.43 5.21 -5.58
CA MET A 221 9.50 3.77 -5.43
C MET A 221 10.93 3.26 -5.47
N CYS A 222 11.26 2.40 -4.54
CA CYS A 222 12.50 1.61 -4.54
C CYS A 222 12.22 0.17 -4.12
N MET A 223 13.17 -0.71 -4.38
CA MET A 223 13.09 -2.11 -3.97
C MET A 223 14.43 -2.64 -3.48
N ALA A 224 14.38 -3.72 -2.71
CA ALA A 224 15.55 -4.45 -2.25
C ALA A 224 15.30 -5.97 -2.31
N LYS A 225 16.38 -6.75 -2.19
CA LYS A 225 16.33 -8.21 -2.18
C LYS A 225 15.54 -8.77 -3.36
N GLU A 226 15.82 -8.25 -4.57
CA GLU A 226 15.19 -8.70 -5.82
C GLU A 226 13.65 -8.62 -5.80
N GLY A 227 13.10 -7.61 -5.10
CA GLY A 227 11.66 -7.38 -5.00
C GLY A 227 10.97 -8.13 -3.85
N ARG A 228 11.70 -8.82 -2.97
CA ARG A 228 11.13 -9.32 -1.71
C ARG A 228 10.69 -8.19 -0.79
N GLN A 229 11.28 -7.01 -0.94
CA GLN A 229 10.91 -5.79 -0.23
C GLN A 229 10.76 -4.66 -1.24
N ILE A 230 9.57 -4.13 -1.35
CA ILE A 230 9.20 -3.03 -2.24
C ILE A 230 8.66 -1.89 -1.37
N PHE A 231 9.15 -0.67 -1.62
CA PHE A 231 8.83 0.53 -0.85
C PHE A 231 8.29 1.60 -1.79
N VAL A 232 7.06 2.03 -1.56
CA VAL A 232 6.36 3.06 -2.33
C VAL A 232 6.04 4.23 -1.41
N MET A 233 6.65 5.39 -1.64
CA MET A 233 6.55 6.58 -0.76
C MET A 233 5.31 7.42 -1.00
N GLY A 234 4.61 7.18 -2.10
CA GLY A 234 3.33 7.83 -2.43
C GLY A 234 2.14 6.93 -2.13
N HIS A 235 0.99 7.36 -2.63
CA HIS A 235 -0.29 6.70 -2.45
C HIS A 235 -0.94 6.31 -3.79
N PRO A 236 -0.41 5.32 -4.52
CA PRO A 236 -0.99 4.90 -5.80
C PRO A 236 -2.44 4.41 -5.65
N GLU A 237 -2.80 3.90 -4.48
CA GLU A 237 -4.15 3.40 -4.14
C GLU A 237 -5.21 4.48 -3.99
N TYR A 238 -4.84 5.74 -3.79
CA TYR A 238 -5.78 6.82 -3.48
C TYR A 238 -6.87 7.00 -4.55
N ASP A 239 -8.07 7.26 -4.07
CA ASP A 239 -9.20 7.65 -4.88
C ASP A 239 -9.13 9.10 -5.30
N ARG A 240 -9.95 9.44 -6.30
CA ARG A 240 -10.05 10.80 -6.81
C ARG A 240 -10.23 11.84 -5.71
N MET A 241 -11.07 11.55 -4.72
CA MET A 241 -11.46 12.51 -3.67
C MET A 241 -10.66 12.40 -2.38
N THR A 242 -9.67 11.50 -2.30
CA THR A 242 -8.96 11.27 -1.03
C THR A 242 -8.18 12.51 -0.57
N LEU A 243 -7.41 13.13 -1.47
CA LEU A 243 -6.68 14.38 -1.15
C LEU A 243 -7.62 15.56 -0.87
N ASP A 244 -8.77 15.62 -1.52
CA ASP A 244 -9.83 16.62 -1.25
C ASP A 244 -10.36 16.46 0.19
N SER A 245 -10.69 15.22 0.56
CA SER A 245 -11.16 14.92 1.91
C SER A 245 -10.11 15.24 2.98
N GLU A 246 -8.84 14.95 2.73
CA GLU A 246 -7.75 15.32 3.61
C GLU A 246 -7.59 16.85 3.73
N TYR A 247 -7.63 17.56 2.60
CA TYR A 247 -7.52 19.02 2.55
C TYR A 247 -8.65 19.69 3.33
N LYS A 248 -9.90 19.30 3.07
CA LYS A 248 -11.08 19.83 3.77
C LYS A 248 -11.08 19.49 5.25
N ARG A 249 -10.66 18.29 5.62
CA ARG A 249 -10.46 17.91 7.03
C ARG A 249 -9.44 18.82 7.71
N ASP A 250 -8.29 19.07 7.07
CA ASP A 250 -7.22 19.88 7.65
C ASP A 250 -7.67 21.35 7.80
N ILE A 251 -8.45 21.90 6.85
CA ILE A 251 -9.12 23.20 6.99
C ILE A 251 -10.07 23.21 8.18
N SER A 252 -10.92 22.19 8.31
CA SER A 252 -11.90 22.12 9.41
C SER A 252 -11.26 22.04 10.79
N ARG A 253 -9.99 21.58 10.84
CA ARG A 253 -9.15 21.57 12.06
C ARG A 253 -8.38 22.86 12.29
N GLY A 254 -8.51 23.86 11.44
CA GLY A 254 -7.80 25.14 11.54
C GLY A 254 -6.31 25.06 11.22
N LEU A 255 -5.85 24.04 10.48
CA LEU A 255 -4.44 23.82 10.18
C LEU A 255 -3.91 24.67 9.00
N ASN A 256 -4.78 25.43 8.31
CA ASN A 256 -4.44 26.25 7.15
C ASN A 256 -3.57 25.53 6.11
N PRO A 257 -4.01 24.37 5.57
CA PRO A 257 -3.22 23.60 4.62
C PRO A 257 -3.09 24.33 3.29
N GLN A 258 -2.01 24.08 2.57
CA GLN A 258 -1.90 24.50 1.17
C GLN A 258 -2.82 23.64 0.30
N ILE A 259 -3.34 24.23 -0.78
CA ILE A 259 -4.08 23.50 -1.82
C ILE A 259 -3.16 22.37 -2.34
N PRO A 260 -3.67 21.12 -2.48
CA PRO A 260 -2.88 20.03 -3.05
C PRO A 260 -2.38 20.34 -4.46
N GLU A 261 -1.07 20.26 -4.69
CA GLU A 261 -0.43 20.65 -5.95
C GLU A 261 -0.89 19.77 -7.12
N ASN A 262 -1.14 20.36 -8.29
CA ASN A 262 -1.54 19.66 -9.53
C ASN A 262 -2.75 18.71 -9.37
N TYR A 263 -3.63 19.00 -8.47
CA TYR A 263 -4.74 18.12 -8.13
C TYR A 263 -6.09 18.67 -8.61
N TYR A 264 -6.37 19.94 -8.34
CA TYR A 264 -7.56 20.60 -8.84
C TYR A 264 -7.26 21.30 -10.17
N PRO A 265 -8.21 21.30 -11.15
CA PRO A 265 -8.11 22.17 -12.31
C PRO A 265 -7.96 23.62 -11.88
N ASP A 266 -7.02 24.33 -12.48
CA ASP A 266 -6.73 25.74 -12.23
C ASP A 266 -6.39 26.09 -10.75
N ASP A 267 -5.95 25.09 -9.99
CA ASP A 267 -5.69 25.17 -8.53
C ASP A 267 -6.89 25.68 -7.71
N ASP A 268 -8.10 25.48 -8.23
CA ASP A 268 -9.35 25.89 -7.58
C ASP A 268 -10.00 24.69 -6.88
N SER A 269 -10.10 24.74 -5.56
CA SER A 269 -10.66 23.67 -4.72
C SER A 269 -12.18 23.46 -4.88
N GLU A 270 -12.88 24.36 -5.55
CA GLU A 270 -14.29 24.19 -5.92
C GLU A 270 -14.46 23.31 -7.16
N ASN A 271 -13.40 23.16 -7.96
CA ASN A 271 -13.40 22.30 -9.12
C ASN A 271 -13.23 20.82 -8.73
N LYS A 272 -13.86 19.92 -9.49
CA LYS A 272 -13.73 18.49 -9.28
C LYS A 272 -12.32 18.03 -9.68
N PRO A 273 -11.56 17.32 -8.81
CA PRO A 273 -10.23 16.83 -9.11
C PRO A 273 -10.18 15.89 -10.32
N VAL A 274 -9.05 15.90 -11.03
CA VAL A 274 -8.81 15.03 -12.17
C VAL A 274 -7.98 13.83 -11.75
N LEU A 275 -8.48 12.62 -12.02
CA LEU A 275 -7.77 11.37 -11.72
C LEU A 275 -6.76 11.06 -12.84
N THR A 276 -5.47 11.20 -12.57
CA THR A 276 -4.39 11.04 -13.57
C THR A 276 -3.41 9.90 -13.27
N TRP A 277 -3.62 9.15 -12.18
CA TRP A 277 -2.66 8.14 -11.70
C TRP A 277 -3.16 6.69 -11.73
N ARG A 278 -4.47 6.46 -11.97
CA ARG A 278 -5.11 5.14 -11.85
C ARG A 278 -4.45 4.05 -12.72
N THR A 279 -4.09 4.36 -13.95
CA THR A 279 -3.50 3.37 -14.86
C THR A 279 -2.15 2.87 -14.36
N HIS A 280 -1.27 3.78 -13.92
CA HIS A 280 0.04 3.42 -13.40
C HIS A 280 -0.07 2.72 -12.03
N ALA A 281 -1.02 3.13 -11.19
CA ALA A 281 -1.34 2.43 -9.96
C ALA A 281 -1.77 0.97 -10.23
N ASN A 282 -2.70 0.76 -11.15
CA ASN A 282 -3.13 -0.58 -11.55
C ASN A 282 -1.97 -1.42 -12.09
N ASN A 283 -1.10 -0.84 -12.92
CA ASN A 283 0.09 -1.53 -13.42
C ASN A 283 1.05 -1.91 -12.29
N LEU A 284 1.27 -1.04 -11.31
CA LEU A 284 2.12 -1.34 -10.15
C LEU A 284 1.62 -2.59 -9.40
N TYR A 285 0.36 -2.61 -9.00
CA TYR A 285 -0.21 -3.74 -8.26
C TYR A 285 -0.26 -5.01 -9.10
N THR A 286 -0.64 -4.91 -10.38
CA THR A 286 -0.66 -6.06 -11.30
C THR A 286 0.75 -6.63 -11.50
N ASN A 287 1.76 -5.78 -11.69
CA ASN A 287 3.15 -6.21 -11.86
C ASN A 287 3.70 -6.85 -10.58
N TRP A 288 3.39 -6.25 -9.40
CA TRP A 288 3.76 -6.83 -8.12
C TRP A 288 3.15 -8.23 -7.95
N LEU A 289 1.84 -8.37 -8.12
CA LEU A 289 1.15 -9.66 -8.02
C LEU A 289 1.70 -10.69 -9.00
N ASN A 290 1.96 -10.29 -10.25
CA ASN A 290 2.40 -11.23 -11.27
C ASN A 290 3.87 -11.63 -11.12
N TYR A 291 4.79 -10.65 -11.00
CA TYR A 291 6.23 -10.91 -11.11
C TYR A 291 6.94 -11.13 -9.77
N TYR A 292 6.40 -10.63 -8.66
CA TYR A 292 7.05 -10.69 -7.35
C TYR A 292 6.29 -11.53 -6.33
N VAL A 293 5.03 -11.87 -6.64
CA VAL A 293 4.21 -12.74 -5.81
C VAL A 293 3.98 -14.07 -6.52
N TYR A 294 3.20 -14.08 -7.61
CA TYR A 294 2.74 -15.31 -8.26
C TYR A 294 3.89 -16.13 -8.88
N GLN A 295 4.76 -15.51 -9.68
CA GLN A 295 5.81 -16.24 -10.40
C GLN A 295 6.97 -16.69 -9.51
N VAL A 296 7.19 -16.08 -8.35
CA VAL A 296 8.29 -16.42 -7.44
C VAL A 296 7.84 -17.24 -6.23
N THR A 297 6.53 -17.35 -5.97
CA THR A 297 6.03 -18.22 -4.90
C THR A 297 6.30 -19.68 -5.28
N PRO A 298 6.99 -20.46 -4.42
CA PRO A 298 7.21 -21.88 -4.66
C PRO A 298 5.87 -22.61 -4.76
N TYR A 299 5.67 -23.37 -5.82
CA TYR A 299 4.52 -24.22 -6.00
C TYR A 299 4.96 -25.66 -6.27
N ASP A 300 4.55 -26.56 -5.39
CA ASP A 300 4.76 -28.00 -5.57
C ASP A 300 3.43 -28.65 -5.98
N LEU A 301 3.38 -29.12 -7.22
CA LEU A 301 2.21 -29.83 -7.77
C LEU A 301 1.92 -31.16 -7.08
N TYR A 302 2.91 -31.73 -6.42
CA TYR A 302 2.85 -33.08 -5.82
C TYR A 302 3.05 -33.09 -4.30
N GLY A 303 3.33 -31.92 -3.72
CA GLY A 303 3.50 -31.74 -2.29
C GLY A 303 2.21 -31.42 -1.55
N THR A 304 2.16 -31.77 -0.28
CA THR A 304 1.11 -31.31 0.64
C THR A 304 1.11 -29.78 0.71
N PRO A 305 -0.06 -29.12 0.81
CA PRO A 305 -0.12 -27.68 1.06
C PRO A 305 0.75 -27.30 2.25
N PHE A 306 1.56 -26.26 2.10
CA PHE A 306 2.46 -25.72 3.13
C PHE A 306 1.70 -25.21 4.33
#